data_060dde5dc7491b1582323519f7d8246d
#
_entry.id   060dde5dc7491b1582323519f7d8246d
#
_cell.length_a   1.000
_cell.length_b   1.000
_cell.length_c   1.000
_cell.angle_alpha   90.00
_cell.angle_beta   90.00
_cell.angle_gamma   90.00
#
_symmetry.space_group_name_H-M   'P 1'
#
loop_
_entity.id
_entity.type
_entity.pdbx_description
1 polymer ?
#
loop_
_entity_poly.entity_id
_entity_poly.type
_entity_poly.pdbx_seq_one_letter_code
_entity_poly.pdbx_strand_id
1 'polypeptide(L)'
;MKFNEAKAQAVALFNSAEFKERVIEEDASMLRQLAILQEINKHGFITVNSQAGAKTKGKHYETGKPYENMERAYLMGFMLETDAALFIKNMGIKTDKNAVFVPVCSDDIKLPSALDIPLTITKIGFPKETRIDTHFSSALPKSTFESFRKQAKLNKSEKVVFIFCWDSEWGRQGLFKDVLRVLKLSV
;
A
#
# COMPACT_ATOMS: atom_id res chain seq x y z
N MET A 1 14.81 6.66 14.49
CA MET A 1 13.93 7.24 15.51
C MET A 1 13.15 6.14 16.20
N LYS A 2 12.61 6.42 17.38
CA LYS A 2 11.60 5.58 18.03
C LYS A 2 10.29 5.61 17.23
N PHE A 3 9.45 4.60 17.38
CA PHE A 3 8.21 4.47 16.60
C PHE A 3 7.31 5.71 16.70
N ASN A 4 7.10 6.25 17.90
CA ASN A 4 6.21 7.42 18.08
C ASN A 4 6.77 8.70 17.42
N GLU A 5 8.08 8.87 17.40
CA GLU A 5 8.74 9.99 16.70
C GLU A 5 8.59 9.85 15.17
N ALA A 6 8.80 8.63 14.64
CA ALA A 6 8.62 8.33 13.24
C ALA A 6 7.16 8.52 12.80
N LYS A 7 6.21 8.08 13.63
CA LYS A 7 4.77 8.30 13.44
C LYS A 7 4.43 9.79 13.36
N ALA A 8 4.92 10.60 14.30
CA ALA A 8 4.69 12.05 14.30
C ALA A 8 5.24 12.73 13.03
N GLN A 9 6.42 12.31 12.57
CA GLN A 9 6.98 12.82 11.32
C GLN A 9 6.18 12.39 10.09
N ALA A 10 5.71 11.14 10.03
CA ALA A 10 4.84 10.69 8.95
C ALA A 10 3.55 11.51 8.88
N VAL A 11 2.92 11.77 10.03
CA VAL A 11 1.72 12.64 10.11
C VAL A 11 2.03 14.06 9.63
N ALA A 12 3.17 14.63 10.03
CA ALA A 12 3.58 15.97 9.61
C ALA A 12 3.82 16.05 8.09
N LEU A 13 4.43 15.00 7.50
CA LEU A 13 4.68 14.92 6.06
C LEU A 13 3.38 15.05 5.25
N PHE A 14 2.32 14.33 5.61
CA PHE A 14 1.03 14.40 4.91
C PHE A 14 0.36 15.79 4.97
N ASN A 15 0.80 16.66 5.89
CA ASN A 15 0.33 18.03 5.99
C ASN A 15 1.18 19.03 5.21
N SER A 16 2.39 18.67 4.81
CA SER A 16 3.30 19.60 4.14
C SER A 16 2.78 19.97 2.74
N ALA A 17 2.98 21.23 2.36
CA ALA A 17 2.63 21.72 1.03
C ALA A 17 3.43 20.99 -0.05
N GLU A 18 4.74 20.84 0.15
CA GLU A 18 5.64 20.15 -0.77
C GLU A 18 5.20 18.70 -1.07
N PHE A 19 4.75 17.96 -0.04
CA PHE A 19 4.24 16.61 -0.25
C PHE A 19 2.94 16.61 -1.06
N LYS A 20 2.04 17.55 -0.80
CA LYS A 20 0.77 17.68 -1.53
C LYS A 20 1.00 18.05 -3.00
N GLU A 21 1.91 18.97 -3.28
CA GLU A 21 2.30 19.34 -4.64
C GLU A 21 2.85 18.15 -5.41
N ARG A 22 3.78 17.39 -4.82
CA ARG A 22 4.31 16.17 -5.44
C ARG A 22 3.21 15.12 -5.70
N VAL A 23 2.28 14.94 -4.78
CA VAL A 23 1.16 14.00 -4.98
C VAL A 23 0.25 14.44 -6.12
N ILE A 24 0.04 15.75 -6.32
CA ILE A 24 -0.73 16.27 -7.46
C ILE A 24 -0.05 15.92 -8.78
N GLU A 25 1.27 16.05 -8.83
CA GLU A 25 2.07 15.76 -10.03
C GLU A 25 2.08 14.25 -10.36
N GLU A 26 2.19 13.40 -9.34
CA GLU A 26 2.30 11.94 -9.52
C GLU A 26 0.92 11.27 -9.73
N ASP A 27 -0.05 11.59 -8.90
CA ASP A 27 -1.41 11.01 -8.93
C ASP A 27 -2.43 11.90 -8.21
N ALA A 28 -3.09 12.77 -8.94
CA ALA A 28 -4.11 13.67 -8.41
C ALA A 28 -5.28 12.95 -7.70
N SER A 29 -5.53 11.66 -8.00
CA SER A 29 -6.58 10.88 -7.33
C SER A 29 -6.26 10.65 -5.85
N MET A 30 -4.98 10.62 -5.49
CA MET A 30 -4.51 10.45 -4.12
C MET A 30 -4.81 11.64 -3.22
N LEU A 31 -5.02 12.84 -3.76
CA LEU A 31 -5.36 14.03 -2.94
C LEU A 31 -6.58 13.78 -2.04
N ARG A 32 -7.59 13.10 -2.57
CA ARG A 32 -8.81 12.77 -1.82
C ARG A 32 -8.55 11.78 -0.68
N GLN A 33 -7.44 11.06 -0.75
CA GLN A 33 -7.06 10.04 0.21
C GLN A 33 -6.08 10.55 1.28
N LEU A 34 -5.43 11.71 1.07
CA LEU A 34 -4.38 12.21 1.96
C LEU A 34 -4.87 12.40 3.41
N ALA A 35 -6.07 12.94 3.60
CA ALA A 35 -6.63 13.11 4.95
C ALA A 35 -6.84 11.77 5.65
N ILE A 36 -7.26 10.74 4.91
CA ILE A 36 -7.45 9.39 5.44
C ILE A 36 -6.10 8.75 5.77
N LEU A 37 -5.10 8.89 4.89
CA LEU A 37 -3.74 8.40 5.12
C LEU A 37 -3.09 9.06 6.33
N GLN A 38 -3.32 10.36 6.52
CA GLN A 38 -2.87 11.07 7.72
C GLN A 38 -3.47 10.47 8.98
N GLU A 39 -4.79 10.22 9.00
CA GLU A 39 -5.45 9.59 10.14
C GLU A 39 -4.95 8.14 10.36
N ILE A 40 -4.72 7.37 9.30
CA ILE A 40 -4.10 6.04 9.38
C ILE A 40 -2.76 6.12 10.11
N ASN A 41 -1.90 7.09 9.76
CA ASN A 41 -0.61 7.28 10.42
C ASN A 41 -0.76 7.71 11.89
N LYS A 42 -1.73 8.57 12.23
CA LYS A 42 -2.04 8.92 13.63
C LYS A 42 -2.43 7.72 14.47
N HIS A 43 -3.13 6.75 13.88
CA HIS A 43 -3.57 5.52 14.54
C HIS A 43 -2.53 4.39 14.52
N GLY A 44 -1.26 4.69 14.23
CA GLY A 44 -0.16 3.75 14.45
C GLY A 44 0.19 2.85 13.26
N PHE A 45 -0.23 3.19 12.04
CA PHE A 45 0.24 2.55 10.81
C PHE A 45 1.13 3.53 10.05
N ILE A 46 2.45 3.40 10.14
CA ILE A 46 3.39 4.27 9.43
C ILE A 46 3.44 3.85 7.96
N THR A 47 2.78 4.60 7.10
CA THR A 47 2.70 4.33 5.66
C THR A 47 4.05 4.62 4.98
N VAL A 48 4.55 3.66 4.19
CA VAL A 48 5.74 3.84 3.35
C VAL A 48 5.40 3.92 1.87
N ASN A 49 4.32 3.26 1.44
CA ASN A 49 3.81 3.38 0.07
C ASN A 49 2.31 3.10 0.03
N SER A 50 1.61 3.70 -0.91
CA SER A 50 0.17 3.54 -1.09
C SER A 50 -0.26 3.95 -2.50
N GLN A 51 -1.33 3.34 -2.98
CA GLN A 51 -1.96 3.65 -4.26
C GLN A 51 -3.47 3.57 -4.12
N ALA A 52 -4.19 4.53 -4.66
CA ALA A 52 -5.63 4.43 -4.81
C ALA A 52 -5.99 3.46 -5.95
N GLY A 53 -7.09 2.73 -5.80
CA GLY A 53 -7.61 1.91 -6.88
C GLY A 53 -8.19 2.77 -8.00
N ALA A 54 -7.91 2.41 -9.25
CA ALA A 54 -8.41 3.11 -10.43
C ALA A 54 -8.80 2.14 -11.56
N LYS A 55 -9.72 2.59 -12.42
CA LYS A 55 -9.99 1.97 -13.71
C LYS A 55 -10.04 3.06 -14.75
N THR A 56 -9.16 2.97 -15.73
CA THR A 56 -9.07 3.95 -16.82
C THR A 56 -9.23 3.23 -18.16
N LYS A 57 -10.01 3.80 -19.06
CA LYS A 57 -10.20 3.32 -20.42
C LYS A 57 -9.88 4.42 -21.41
N GLY A 58 -9.30 4.06 -22.54
CA GLY A 58 -8.94 5.04 -23.55
C GLY A 58 -8.37 4.42 -24.81
N LYS A 59 -7.59 5.21 -25.53
CA LYS A 59 -6.77 4.75 -26.65
C LYS A 59 -5.31 4.80 -26.25
N HIS A 60 -4.58 3.71 -26.51
CA HIS A 60 -3.16 3.64 -26.23
C HIS A 60 -2.42 4.67 -27.12
N TYR A 61 -1.62 5.52 -26.52
CA TYR A 61 -1.04 6.69 -27.18
C TYR A 61 -0.14 6.35 -28.38
N GLU A 62 0.59 5.24 -28.31
CA GLU A 62 1.48 4.81 -29.40
C GLU A 62 0.75 4.04 -30.51
N THR A 63 -0.18 3.18 -30.16
CA THR A 63 -0.80 2.23 -31.10
C THR A 63 -2.21 2.63 -31.55
N GLY A 64 -2.83 3.61 -30.91
CA GLY A 64 -4.23 3.98 -31.11
C GLY A 64 -5.26 2.91 -30.75
N LYS A 65 -4.82 1.73 -30.29
CA LYS A 65 -5.71 0.62 -29.92
C LYS A 65 -6.47 0.93 -28.63
N PRO A 66 -7.69 0.39 -28.47
CA PRO A 66 -8.39 0.47 -27.18
C PRO A 66 -7.54 -0.10 -26.06
N TYR A 67 -7.48 0.60 -24.91
CA TYR A 67 -6.82 0.09 -23.73
C TYR A 67 -7.69 0.24 -22.48
N GLU A 68 -7.45 -0.62 -21.51
CA GLU A 68 -8.01 -0.57 -20.18
C GLU A 68 -6.89 -0.78 -19.16
N ASN A 69 -6.68 0.20 -18.28
CA ASN A 69 -5.79 0.07 -17.13
C ASN A 69 -6.63 -0.13 -15.86
N MET A 70 -6.26 -1.12 -15.07
CA MET A 70 -6.91 -1.47 -13.81
C MET A 70 -5.88 -1.51 -12.70
N GLU A 71 -6.12 -0.75 -11.65
CA GLU A 71 -5.26 -0.64 -10.47
C GLU A 71 -6.01 -1.07 -9.22
N ARG A 72 -5.34 -1.84 -8.36
CA ARG A 72 -5.84 -2.14 -7.02
C ARG A 72 -5.39 -1.05 -6.06
N ALA A 73 -6.26 -0.68 -5.13
CA ALA A 73 -5.80 0.07 -3.99
C ALA A 73 -4.89 -0.81 -3.13
N TYR A 74 -3.77 -0.24 -2.68
CA TYR A 74 -2.91 -0.89 -1.71
C TYR A 74 -2.34 0.11 -0.71
N LEU A 75 -1.92 -0.42 0.43
CA LEU A 75 -1.25 0.30 1.50
C LEU A 75 -0.20 -0.61 2.12
N MET A 76 1.02 -0.13 2.23
CA MET A 76 2.08 -0.85 2.92
C MET A 76 2.80 0.05 3.93
N GLY A 77 3.22 -0.55 5.04
CA GLY A 77 3.86 0.21 6.10
C GLY A 77 4.19 -0.61 7.34
N PHE A 78 4.50 0.08 8.42
CA PHE A 78 4.92 -0.50 9.69
C PHE A 78 3.91 -0.24 10.80
N MET A 79 3.70 -1.25 11.63
CA MET A 79 3.02 -1.14 12.92
C MET A 79 3.91 -1.70 14.02
N LEU A 80 3.66 -1.31 15.28
CA LEU A 80 4.24 -2.00 16.42
C LEU A 80 3.76 -3.45 16.44
N GLU A 81 4.66 -4.36 16.84
CA GLU A 81 4.35 -5.79 16.91
C GLU A 81 3.15 -6.07 17.85
N THR A 82 3.04 -5.29 18.94
CA THR A 82 1.94 -5.38 19.91
C THR A 82 0.57 -5.11 19.30
N ASP A 83 0.50 -4.22 18.31
CA ASP A 83 -0.76 -3.74 17.74
C ASP A 83 -1.12 -4.50 16.44
N ALA A 84 -0.09 -5.00 15.75
CA ALA A 84 -0.22 -5.64 14.46
C ALA A 84 -1.13 -6.88 14.48
N ALA A 85 -1.01 -7.74 15.51
CA ALA A 85 -1.79 -8.97 15.60
C ALA A 85 -3.30 -8.69 15.68
N LEU A 86 -3.70 -7.70 16.49
CA LEU A 86 -5.10 -7.31 16.62
C LEU A 86 -5.62 -6.65 15.34
N PHE A 87 -4.81 -5.78 14.72
CA PHE A 87 -5.14 -5.16 13.45
C PHE A 87 -5.37 -6.21 12.36
N ILE A 88 -4.45 -7.17 12.17
CA ILE A 88 -4.56 -8.22 11.14
C ILE A 88 -5.82 -9.08 11.38
N LYS A 89 -6.06 -9.48 12.62
CA LYS A 89 -7.28 -10.21 12.99
C LYS A 89 -8.54 -9.43 12.63
N ASN A 90 -8.60 -8.17 12.98
CA ASN A 90 -9.77 -7.32 12.72
C ASN A 90 -9.96 -7.04 11.22
N MET A 91 -8.88 -6.88 10.46
CA MET A 91 -8.96 -6.79 8.99
C MET A 91 -9.62 -8.03 8.40
N GLY A 92 -9.23 -9.24 8.81
CA GLY A 92 -9.80 -10.48 8.30
C GLY A 92 -11.27 -10.71 8.68
N ILE A 93 -11.73 -10.16 9.81
CA ILE A 93 -13.12 -10.34 10.28
C ILE A 93 -14.05 -9.27 9.73
N LYS A 94 -13.57 -8.03 9.59
CA LYS A 94 -14.43 -6.85 9.35
C LYS A 94 -14.40 -6.34 7.92
N THR A 95 -13.58 -6.93 7.07
CA THR A 95 -13.46 -6.54 5.67
C THR A 95 -13.47 -7.79 4.79
N ASP A 96 -14.49 -7.94 3.98
CA ASP A 96 -14.68 -9.06 3.04
C ASP A 96 -13.93 -8.85 1.71
N LYS A 97 -13.57 -7.61 1.39
CA LYS A 97 -12.96 -7.21 0.12
C LYS A 97 -11.49 -6.85 0.21
N ASN A 98 -10.95 -6.75 1.42
CA ASN A 98 -9.55 -6.39 1.64
C ASN A 98 -8.78 -7.61 2.14
N ALA A 99 -7.57 -7.73 1.66
CA ALA A 99 -6.64 -8.72 2.15
C ALA A 99 -5.47 -8.04 2.87
N VAL A 100 -4.94 -8.70 3.88
CA VAL A 100 -3.80 -8.25 4.66
C VAL A 100 -2.86 -9.40 4.91
N PHE A 101 -1.56 -9.18 4.80
CA PHE A 101 -0.57 -10.14 5.21
C PHE A 101 0.75 -9.48 5.65
N VAL A 102 1.56 -10.29 6.32
CA VAL A 102 2.94 -9.96 6.68
C VAL A 102 3.85 -10.71 5.71
N PRO A 103 4.62 -10.02 4.86
CA PRO A 103 5.54 -10.69 3.94
C PRO A 103 6.60 -11.48 4.70
N VAL A 104 6.97 -12.62 4.18
CA VAL A 104 8.14 -13.37 4.69
C VAL A 104 9.39 -12.58 4.34
N CYS A 105 10.17 -12.20 5.35
CA CYS A 105 11.40 -11.47 5.17
C CYS A 105 12.61 -12.41 5.28
N SER A 106 13.30 -12.64 4.15
CA SER A 106 14.46 -13.54 4.08
C SER A 106 15.39 -13.16 2.95
N ASP A 107 16.68 -13.45 3.08
CA ASP A 107 17.65 -13.36 1.99
C ASP A 107 17.68 -14.63 1.12
N ASP A 108 17.14 -15.75 1.65
CA ASP A 108 17.14 -17.06 0.98
C ASP A 108 15.90 -17.28 0.10
N ILE A 109 15.22 -16.22 -0.28
CA ILE A 109 14.01 -16.31 -1.09
C ILE A 109 14.38 -16.71 -2.51
N LYS A 110 14.16 -17.98 -2.83
CA LYS A 110 14.16 -18.46 -4.21
C LYS A 110 12.82 -18.10 -4.86
N LEU A 111 12.78 -17.00 -5.57
CA LEU A 111 11.66 -16.71 -6.48
C LEU A 111 11.65 -17.78 -7.57
N PRO A 112 10.51 -18.38 -7.93
CA PRO A 112 9.18 -17.78 -8.04
C PRO A 112 8.10 -18.41 -7.14
N SER A 113 8.42 -18.99 -6.01
CA SER A 113 7.39 -19.59 -5.13
C SER A 113 6.52 -18.57 -4.39
N ALA A 114 6.84 -17.29 -4.51
CA ALA A 114 6.06 -16.23 -3.91
C ALA A 114 4.77 -16.03 -4.71
N LEU A 115 3.64 -15.92 -4.01
CA LEU A 115 2.40 -15.48 -4.62
C LEU A 115 2.53 -14.01 -4.97
N ASP A 116 2.77 -13.74 -6.25
CA ASP A 116 2.78 -12.38 -6.75
C ASP A 116 1.36 -11.84 -6.80
N ILE A 117 1.13 -10.72 -6.14
CA ILE A 117 -0.15 -10.04 -6.12
C ILE A 117 -0.11 -8.94 -7.17
N PRO A 118 -0.81 -9.10 -8.29
CA PRO A 118 -0.82 -8.07 -9.32
C PRO A 118 -1.55 -6.82 -8.79
N LEU A 119 -0.88 -5.68 -8.89
CA LEU A 119 -1.39 -4.38 -8.44
C LEU A 119 -1.90 -3.54 -9.61
N THR A 120 -1.28 -3.66 -10.77
CA THR A 120 -1.69 -2.96 -11.99
C THR A 120 -1.71 -3.91 -13.16
N ILE A 121 -2.80 -3.90 -13.93
CA ILE A 121 -2.97 -4.69 -15.16
C ILE A 121 -3.39 -3.76 -16.28
N THR A 122 -2.68 -3.84 -17.39
CA THR A 122 -3.02 -3.14 -18.63
C THR A 122 -3.47 -4.15 -19.70
N LYS A 123 -4.60 -3.88 -20.35
CA LYS A 123 -5.15 -4.65 -21.47
C LYS A 123 -5.17 -3.77 -22.72
N ILE A 124 -4.53 -4.22 -23.80
CA ILE A 124 -4.36 -3.44 -25.05
C ILE A 124 -4.87 -4.25 -26.24
N GLY A 125 -5.70 -3.61 -27.08
CA GLY A 125 -6.10 -4.14 -28.38
C GLY A 125 -7.07 -5.32 -28.35
N PHE A 126 -7.23 -5.99 -29.52
CA PHE A 126 -8.05 -7.19 -29.68
C PHE A 126 -7.34 -8.17 -30.63
N PRO A 127 -7.10 -9.46 -30.25
CA PRO A 127 -7.38 -9.98 -28.90
C PRO A 127 -6.63 -9.19 -27.85
N LYS A 128 -7.21 -9.01 -26.68
CA LYS A 128 -6.63 -8.16 -25.63
C LYS A 128 -5.32 -8.76 -25.12
N GLU A 129 -4.24 -8.06 -25.35
CA GLU A 129 -2.99 -8.30 -24.64
C GLU A 129 -3.16 -7.88 -23.17
N THR A 130 -2.77 -8.74 -22.26
CA THR A 130 -2.82 -8.45 -20.81
C THR A 130 -1.39 -8.39 -20.29
N ARG A 131 -1.02 -7.24 -19.72
CA ARG A 131 0.26 -7.05 -19.02
C ARG A 131 0.01 -6.85 -17.54
N ILE A 132 0.84 -7.46 -16.72
CA ILE A 132 0.95 -7.12 -15.30
C ILE A 132 2.10 -6.13 -15.19
N ASP A 133 1.77 -4.87 -14.93
CA ASP A 133 2.77 -3.80 -14.93
C ASP A 133 3.46 -3.67 -13.58
N THR A 134 2.71 -3.88 -12.49
CA THR A 134 3.26 -3.91 -11.13
C THR A 134 2.67 -5.05 -10.32
N HIS A 135 3.46 -5.60 -9.42
CA HIS A 135 3.03 -6.63 -8.48
C HIS A 135 3.75 -6.48 -7.15
N PHE A 136 3.18 -7.05 -6.10
CA PHE A 136 3.80 -7.19 -4.80
C PHE A 136 4.02 -8.67 -4.50
N SER A 137 5.24 -9.01 -4.08
CA SER A 137 5.58 -10.39 -3.69
C SER A 137 5.25 -10.64 -2.22
N SER A 138 4.73 -11.83 -1.91
CA SER A 138 4.54 -12.29 -0.53
C SER A 138 5.87 -12.54 0.20
N ALA A 139 6.97 -12.55 -0.53
CA ALA A 139 8.33 -12.67 -0.01
C ALA A 139 9.07 -11.35 -0.20
N LEU A 140 9.70 -10.86 0.85
CA LEU A 140 10.42 -9.58 0.86
C LEU A 140 11.89 -9.80 1.19
N PRO A 141 12.86 -9.43 0.31
CA PRO A 141 14.27 -9.43 0.64
C PRO A 141 14.55 -8.55 1.86
N LYS A 142 15.46 -8.97 2.73
CA LYS A 142 15.86 -8.18 3.91
C LYS A 142 16.36 -6.78 3.53
N SER A 143 17.08 -6.66 2.42
CA SER A 143 17.54 -5.37 1.91
C SER A 143 16.37 -4.42 1.61
N THR A 144 15.30 -4.93 1.01
CA THR A 144 14.08 -4.17 0.72
C THR A 144 13.35 -3.78 2.02
N PHE A 145 13.23 -4.72 2.97
CA PHE A 145 12.67 -4.43 4.30
C PHE A 145 13.45 -3.32 5.00
N GLU A 146 14.78 -3.40 5.02
CA GLU A 146 15.63 -2.37 5.64
C GLU A 146 15.55 -1.02 4.90
N SER A 147 15.37 -1.03 3.58
CA SER A 147 15.12 0.18 2.79
C SER A 147 13.81 0.85 3.20
N PHE A 148 12.71 0.10 3.30
CA PHE A 148 11.43 0.61 3.78
C PHE A 148 11.50 1.11 5.22
N ARG A 149 12.23 0.39 6.09
CA ARG A 149 12.46 0.79 7.47
C ARG A 149 13.23 2.11 7.56
N LYS A 150 14.24 2.29 6.72
CA LYS A 150 14.99 3.55 6.60
C LYS A 150 14.12 4.69 6.08
N GLN A 151 13.27 4.43 5.08
CA GLN A 151 12.29 5.39 4.57
C GLN A 151 11.32 5.84 5.67
N ALA A 152 10.82 4.90 6.49
CA ALA A 152 10.00 5.18 7.66
C ALA A 152 10.80 5.79 8.82
N LYS A 153 12.11 5.97 8.70
CA LYS A 153 13.05 6.50 9.71
C LYS A 153 13.02 5.73 11.05
N LEU A 154 12.70 4.45 11.01
CA LEU A 154 12.61 3.59 12.20
C LEU A 154 13.97 3.00 12.60
N ASN A 155 14.30 3.05 13.89
CA ASN A 155 15.48 2.39 14.45
C ASN A 155 15.37 0.86 14.32
N LYS A 156 16.53 0.19 14.19
CA LYS A 156 16.60 -1.28 14.14
C LYS A 156 16.11 -1.95 15.42
N SER A 157 16.17 -1.26 16.55
CA SER A 157 15.73 -1.76 17.85
C SER A 157 14.21 -1.74 18.04
N GLU A 158 13.48 -1.03 17.18
CA GLU A 158 12.01 -1.00 17.26
C GLU A 158 11.41 -2.33 16.79
N LYS A 159 10.59 -2.92 17.64
CA LYS A 159 9.84 -4.15 17.34
C LYS A 159 8.63 -3.80 16.47
N VAL A 160 8.82 -3.88 15.18
CA VAL A 160 7.79 -3.52 14.18
C VAL A 160 7.54 -4.65 13.20
N VAL A 161 6.31 -4.72 12.72
CA VAL A 161 5.86 -5.63 11.67
C VAL A 161 5.61 -4.81 10.41
N PHE A 162 6.13 -5.25 9.28
CA PHE A 162 5.78 -4.71 7.98
C PHE A 162 4.52 -5.36 7.48
N ILE A 163 3.52 -4.57 7.13
CA ILE A 163 2.20 -5.02 6.74
C ILE A 163 1.87 -4.52 5.35
N PHE A 164 1.30 -5.39 4.54
CA PHE A 164 0.76 -5.09 3.24
C PHE A 164 -0.75 -5.34 3.23
N CYS A 165 -1.52 -4.33 2.86
CA CYS A 165 -2.96 -4.40 2.66
C CYS A 165 -3.30 -4.08 1.21
N TRP A 166 -4.24 -4.83 0.59
CA TRP A 166 -4.73 -4.49 -0.74
C TRP A 166 -6.22 -4.78 -0.87
N ASP A 167 -6.84 -4.12 -1.83
CA ASP A 167 -8.21 -4.37 -2.20
C ASP A 167 -8.28 -5.54 -3.20
N SER A 168 -9.14 -6.53 -2.96
CA SER A 168 -9.33 -7.64 -3.89
C SER A 168 -10.04 -7.21 -5.18
N GLU A 169 -10.79 -6.11 -5.14
CA GLU A 169 -11.49 -5.57 -6.28
C GLU A 169 -10.67 -4.52 -7.03
N TRP A 170 -10.59 -4.68 -8.34
CA TRP A 170 -9.94 -3.71 -9.21
C TRP A 170 -10.70 -2.38 -9.25
N GLY A 171 -9.98 -1.27 -9.07
CA GLY A 171 -10.52 0.08 -9.17
C GLY A 171 -11.37 0.54 -7.98
N ARG A 172 -11.52 -0.31 -6.94
CA ARG A 172 -12.20 0.09 -5.71
C ARG A 172 -11.32 1.03 -4.88
N GLN A 173 -11.90 2.10 -4.36
CA GLN A 173 -11.21 3.12 -3.55
C GLN A 173 -11.57 3.05 -2.05
N GLY A 174 -12.04 1.88 -1.57
CA GLY A 174 -12.51 1.71 -0.20
C GLY A 174 -11.45 1.34 0.82
N LEU A 175 -10.30 0.81 0.38
CA LEU A 175 -9.26 0.23 1.24
C LEU A 175 -8.87 1.13 2.41
N PHE A 176 -8.53 2.41 2.15
CA PHE A 176 -8.02 3.30 3.20
C PHE A 176 -9.05 3.60 4.27
N LYS A 177 -10.33 3.72 3.87
CA LYS A 177 -11.44 3.88 4.83
C LYS A 177 -11.62 2.63 5.69
N ASP A 178 -11.51 1.46 5.08
CA ASP A 178 -11.63 0.18 5.78
C ASP A 178 -10.47 0.00 6.77
N VAL A 179 -9.23 0.28 6.34
CA VAL A 179 -8.04 0.26 7.22
C VAL A 179 -8.20 1.22 8.39
N LEU A 180 -8.61 2.48 8.14
CA LEU A 180 -8.81 3.46 9.19
C LEU A 180 -9.91 3.03 10.18
N ARG A 181 -11.01 2.48 9.68
CA ARG A 181 -12.08 1.94 10.52
C ARG A 181 -11.57 0.85 11.46
N VAL A 182 -10.78 -0.08 10.92
CA VAL A 182 -10.22 -1.18 11.72
C VAL A 182 -9.20 -0.67 12.74
N LEU A 183 -8.33 0.26 12.37
CA LEU A 183 -7.37 0.88 13.30
C LEU A 183 -8.07 1.55 14.49
N LYS A 184 -9.16 2.31 14.25
CA LYS A 184 -9.95 2.95 15.30
C LYS A 184 -10.64 1.97 16.26
N LEU A 185 -10.83 0.72 15.84
CA LEU A 185 -11.42 -0.33 16.68
C LEU A 185 -10.37 -1.16 17.42
N SER A 186 -9.10 -0.96 17.10
CA SER A 186 -7.98 -1.73 17.65
C SER A 186 -7.17 -0.97 18.71
N VAL A 187 -7.60 0.26 19.02
CA VAL A 187 -7.00 1.14 20.06
C VAL A 187 -7.83 1.11 21.31
#